data_a95760b3c7fe3dc07dc14f069034e456
#
_entry.id   a95760b3c7fe3dc07dc14f069034e456
#
_cell.length_a   1.000
_cell.length_b   1.000
_cell.length_c   1.000
_cell.angle_alpha   90.00
_cell.angle_beta   90.00
_cell.angle_gamma   90.00
#
_symmetry.space_group_name_H-M   'P 1'
#
loop_
_entity.id
_entity.type
_entity.pdbx_description
1 polymer ?
#
loop_
_entity_poly.entity_id
_entity_poly.type
_entity_poly.pdbx_seq_one_letter_code
_entity_poly.pdbx_strand_id
1 'polypeptide(L)'
;MSQPIVVQVNFYGVLREITGKKSVEIRLGSVFLENLLKILSADYGDSFKGLFFISENLNPQINIFVNHVVVSPEKIPEIELHHRDQIDLFAPASGG
;
A
#
# COMPACT_ATOMS: atom_id res chain seq x y z
N MET A 1 7.74 -3.30 -24.20
CA MET A 1 7.22 -4.06 -23.06
C MET A 1 7.87 -3.56 -21.78
N SER A 2 7.06 -3.21 -20.82
CA SER A 2 7.60 -2.77 -19.55
C SER A 2 8.03 -3.99 -18.73
N GLN A 3 9.20 -3.88 -18.11
CA GLN A 3 9.69 -4.93 -17.22
C GLN A 3 9.03 -4.75 -15.86
N PRO A 4 8.80 -5.85 -15.12
CA PRO A 4 8.30 -5.73 -13.77
C PRO A 4 9.30 -5.01 -12.90
N ILE A 5 8.79 -4.29 -11.91
CA ILE A 5 9.61 -3.62 -10.92
C ILE A 5 9.47 -4.37 -9.59
N VAL A 6 10.45 -4.17 -8.71
CA VAL A 6 10.40 -4.69 -7.36
C VAL A 6 10.40 -3.50 -6.41
N VAL A 7 9.45 -3.48 -5.50
CA VAL A 7 9.36 -2.41 -4.51
C VAL A 7 9.38 -3.02 -3.12
N GLN A 8 9.81 -2.25 -2.14
CA GLN A 8 9.82 -2.65 -0.75
C GLN A 8 8.62 -2.00 -0.05
N VAL A 9 7.83 -2.80 0.64
CA VAL A 9 6.69 -2.31 1.39
C VAL A 9 6.96 -2.51 2.87
N ASN A 10 6.90 -1.44 3.63
CA ASN A 10 7.09 -1.47 5.08
C ASN A 10 5.74 -1.31 5.77
N PHE A 11 5.47 -2.19 6.73
CA PHE A 11 4.22 -2.19 7.48
C PHE A 11 4.46 -1.63 8.87
N TYR A 12 3.51 -0.83 9.36
CA TYR A 12 3.60 -0.22 10.67
C TYR A 12 2.33 -0.47 11.47
N GLY A 13 2.47 -0.49 12.80
CA GLY A 13 1.34 -0.64 13.70
C GLY A 13 0.56 -1.92 13.48
N VAL A 14 -0.77 -1.82 13.41
CA VAL A 14 -1.64 -2.97 13.27
C VAL A 14 -1.38 -3.75 11.97
N LEU A 15 -0.80 -3.10 10.97
CA LEU A 15 -0.48 -3.80 9.73
C LEU A 15 0.56 -4.89 9.94
N ARG A 16 1.48 -4.71 10.91
CA ARG A 16 2.43 -5.76 11.26
C ARG A 16 1.74 -6.98 11.85
N GLU A 17 0.67 -6.75 12.61
CA GLU A 17 -0.10 -7.84 13.19
C GLU A 17 -0.91 -8.57 12.12
N ILE A 18 -1.52 -7.82 11.21
CA ILE A 18 -2.32 -8.42 10.15
C ILE A 18 -1.47 -9.22 9.18
N THR A 19 -0.32 -8.70 8.79
CA THR A 19 0.55 -9.36 7.80
C THR A 19 1.51 -10.34 8.43
N GLY A 20 1.82 -10.18 9.71
CA GLY A 20 2.84 -10.97 10.37
C GLY A 20 4.26 -10.60 9.96
N LYS A 21 4.44 -9.46 9.31
CA LYS A 21 5.72 -9.05 8.75
C LYS A 21 5.96 -7.57 8.98
N LYS A 22 7.24 -7.20 9.06
CA LYS A 22 7.63 -5.79 9.13
C LYS A 22 7.75 -5.18 7.74
N SER A 23 8.18 -5.99 6.76
CA SER A 23 8.33 -5.53 5.38
C SER A 23 8.26 -6.71 4.44
N VAL A 24 7.95 -6.43 3.18
CA VAL A 24 7.96 -7.42 2.11
C VAL A 24 8.48 -6.76 0.85
N GLU A 25 9.03 -7.59 -0.04
CA GLU A 25 9.35 -7.16 -1.39
C GLU A 25 8.23 -7.65 -2.30
N ILE A 26 7.71 -6.76 -3.13
CA ILE A 26 6.61 -7.08 -4.04
C ILE A 26 7.07 -6.82 -5.46
N ARG A 27 6.84 -7.81 -6.32
CA ARG A 27 7.09 -7.68 -7.75
C ARG A 27 5.81 -7.21 -8.42
N LEU A 28 5.91 -6.10 -9.13
CA LEU A 28 4.76 -5.48 -9.77
C LEU A 28 4.89 -5.52 -11.29
N GLY A 29 3.86 -6.05 -11.96
CA GLY A 29 3.74 -5.92 -13.41
C GLY A 29 3.17 -4.57 -13.78
N SER A 30 2.30 -4.02 -12.94
CA SER A 30 1.76 -2.68 -13.10
C SER A 30 2.42 -1.75 -12.09
N VAL A 31 2.82 -0.56 -12.55
CA VAL A 31 3.59 0.37 -11.71
C VAL A 31 2.72 1.25 -10.82
N PHE A 32 1.41 1.15 -10.89
CA PHE A 32 0.54 2.05 -10.13
C PHE A 32 0.44 1.63 -8.67
N LEU A 33 0.58 2.63 -7.77
CA LEU A 33 0.45 2.41 -6.33
C LEU A 33 -0.88 1.76 -5.96
N GLU A 34 -1.95 2.16 -6.62
CA GLU A 34 -3.27 1.58 -6.35
C GLU A 34 -3.28 0.07 -6.59
N ASN A 35 -2.60 -0.40 -7.63
CA ASN A 35 -2.51 -1.83 -7.89
C ASN A 35 -1.72 -2.56 -6.81
N LEU A 36 -0.69 -1.92 -6.26
CA LEU A 36 0.03 -2.51 -5.13
C LEU A 36 -0.92 -2.75 -3.96
N LEU A 37 -1.76 -1.77 -3.65
CA LEU A 37 -2.71 -1.92 -2.55
C LEU A 37 -3.71 -3.04 -2.82
N LYS A 38 -4.13 -3.21 -4.07
CA LYS A 38 -5.04 -4.29 -4.44
C LYS A 38 -4.37 -5.66 -4.30
N ILE A 39 -3.10 -5.76 -4.68
CA ILE A 39 -2.34 -7.00 -4.55
C ILE A 39 -2.21 -7.37 -3.07
N LEU A 40 -1.85 -6.42 -2.23
CA LEU A 40 -1.72 -6.67 -0.80
C LEU A 40 -3.05 -7.06 -0.18
N SER A 41 -4.14 -6.45 -0.63
CA SER A 41 -5.48 -6.80 -0.16
C SER A 41 -5.86 -8.23 -0.52
N ALA A 42 -5.47 -8.68 -1.71
CA ALA A 42 -5.70 -10.05 -2.12
C ALA A 42 -4.85 -11.03 -1.31
N ASP A 43 -3.61 -10.64 -1.00
CA ASP A 43 -2.69 -11.52 -0.28
C ASP A 43 -3.04 -11.65 1.20
N TYR A 44 -3.47 -10.56 1.84
CA TYR A 44 -3.67 -10.54 3.28
C TYR A 44 -5.14 -10.55 3.70
N GLY A 45 -6.05 -10.47 2.73
CA GLY A 45 -7.47 -10.68 2.98
C GLY A 45 -8.21 -9.45 3.47
N ASP A 46 -9.43 -9.71 3.97
CA ASP A 46 -10.36 -8.64 4.30
C ASP A 46 -9.90 -7.73 5.43
N SER A 47 -9.11 -8.26 6.36
CA SER A 47 -8.59 -7.44 7.45
C SER A 47 -7.69 -6.32 6.93
N PHE A 48 -6.89 -6.62 5.91
CA PHE A 48 -6.04 -5.63 5.26
C PHE A 48 -6.88 -4.73 4.35
N LYS A 49 -7.69 -5.37 3.51
CA LYS A 49 -8.49 -4.65 2.52
C LYS A 49 -9.40 -3.61 3.17
N GLY A 50 -10.03 -3.96 4.29
CA GLY A 50 -10.95 -3.07 4.97
C GLY A 50 -10.32 -1.81 5.54
N LEU A 51 -8.99 -1.80 5.71
CA LEU A 51 -8.29 -0.60 6.16
C LEU A 51 -8.01 0.38 5.02
N PHE A 52 -7.81 -0.13 3.81
CA PHE A 52 -7.41 0.69 2.68
C PHE A 52 -8.54 1.01 1.71
N PHE A 53 -9.61 0.22 1.74
CA PHE A 53 -10.74 0.41 0.83
C PHE A 53 -12.06 0.42 1.61
N ILE A 54 -12.90 1.39 1.29
CA ILE A 54 -14.26 1.48 1.83
C ILE A 54 -15.19 1.42 0.63
N SER A 55 -16.01 0.35 0.53
CA SER A 55 -16.93 0.16 -0.60
C SER A 55 -16.22 0.34 -1.95
N GLU A 56 -15.08 -0.32 -2.10
CA GLU A 56 -14.27 -0.32 -3.32
C GLU A 56 -13.54 1.00 -3.60
N ASN A 57 -13.74 2.02 -2.79
CA ASN A 57 -13.01 3.28 -2.90
C ASN A 57 -11.90 3.33 -1.88
N LEU A 58 -10.84 4.07 -2.20
CA LEU A 58 -9.75 4.24 -1.25
C LEU A 58 -10.22 4.98 0.00
N ASN A 59 -9.76 4.50 1.15
CA ASN A 59 -10.06 5.15 2.42
C ASN A 59 -9.30 6.47 2.48
N PRO A 60 -9.99 7.62 2.63
CA PRO A 60 -9.30 8.91 2.63
C PRO A 60 -8.41 9.16 3.86
N GLN A 61 -8.47 8.28 4.86
CA GLN A 61 -7.69 8.46 6.08
C GLN A 61 -6.43 7.60 6.12
N ILE A 62 -6.08 6.95 5.03
CA ILE A 62 -4.85 6.16 4.99
C ILE A 62 -3.64 7.08 4.90
N ASN A 63 -2.52 6.61 5.45
CA ASN A 63 -1.25 7.33 5.39
C ASN A 63 -0.24 6.47 4.65
N ILE A 64 0.19 6.95 3.50
CA ILE A 64 1.15 6.26 2.66
C ILE A 64 2.29 7.21 2.33
N PHE A 65 3.51 6.70 2.46
CA PHE A 65 4.69 7.45 2.05
C PHE A 65 5.40 6.67 0.95
N VAL A 66 5.85 7.36 -0.07
CA VAL A 66 6.70 6.79 -1.11
C VAL A 66 8.04 7.48 -1.01
N ASN A 67 9.09 6.70 -0.70
CA ASN A 67 10.44 7.23 -0.46
C ASN A 67 10.42 8.39 0.55
N HIS A 68 9.67 8.20 1.64
CA HIS A 68 9.55 9.15 2.75
C HIS A 68 8.77 10.43 2.42
N VAL A 69 8.11 10.46 1.26
CA VAL A 69 7.27 11.59 0.89
C VAL A 69 5.81 11.17 0.99
N VAL A 70 5.02 11.92 1.76
CA VAL A 70 3.61 11.58 1.97
C VAL A 70 2.84 11.73 0.65
N VAL A 71 1.92 10.77 0.43
CA VAL A 71 1.05 10.79 -0.74
C VAL A 71 -0.37 11.04 -0.27
N SER A 72 -0.99 12.08 -0.81
CA SER A 72 -2.40 12.36 -0.52
C SER A 72 -3.27 11.24 -1.08
N PRO A 73 -4.28 10.75 -0.34
CA PRO A 73 -5.11 9.64 -0.82
C PRO A 73 -5.74 9.90 -2.20
N GLU A 74 -6.15 11.13 -2.45
CA GLU A 74 -6.75 11.50 -3.75
C GLU A 74 -5.76 11.41 -4.90
N LYS A 75 -4.46 11.41 -4.63
CA LYS A 75 -3.42 11.30 -5.65
C LYS A 75 -3.02 9.85 -5.93
N ILE A 76 -3.42 8.92 -5.07
CA ILE A 76 -2.98 7.52 -5.19
C ILE A 76 -3.23 6.93 -6.58
N PRO A 77 -4.40 7.15 -7.21
CA PRO A 77 -4.62 6.58 -8.55
C PRO A 77 -3.66 7.11 -9.63
N GLU A 78 -3.03 8.26 -9.38
CA GLU A 78 -2.09 8.85 -10.34
C GLU A 78 -0.64 8.51 -10.06
N ILE A 79 -0.34 7.91 -8.91
CA ILE A 79 1.05 7.65 -8.50
C ILE A 79 1.60 6.43 -9.22
N GLU A 80 2.72 6.61 -9.90
CA GLU A 80 3.47 5.53 -10.50
C GLU A 80 4.70 5.25 -9.66
N LEU A 81 4.97 3.97 -9.43
CA LEU A 81 6.12 3.53 -8.66
C LEU A 81 7.27 3.19 -9.60
N HIS A 82 8.48 3.25 -9.07
CA HIS A 82 9.69 2.91 -9.81
C HIS A 82 10.40 1.77 -9.11
N HIS A 83 11.26 1.08 -9.85
CA HIS A 83 12.02 -0.02 -9.32
C HIS A 83 12.81 0.45 -8.09
N ARG A 84 12.72 -0.33 -7.01
CA ARG A 84 13.37 -0.11 -5.72
C ARG A 84 12.76 1.02 -4.88
N ASP A 85 11.58 1.51 -5.24
CA ASP A 85 10.87 2.43 -4.37
C ASP A 85 10.53 1.78 -3.04
N GLN A 86 10.51 2.58 -1.98
CA GLN A 86 10.08 2.16 -0.66
C GLN A 86 8.73 2.77 -0.37
N ILE A 87 7.79 1.92 0.03
CA ILE A 87 6.44 2.34 0.35
C ILE A 87 6.19 2.06 1.82
N ASP A 88 5.91 3.08 2.60
CA ASP A 88 5.56 2.94 4.01
C ASP A 88 4.05 3.03 4.16
N LEU A 89 3.46 1.99 4.74
CA LEU A 89 2.02 1.92 4.93
C LEU A 89 1.67 2.00 6.41
N PHE A 90 0.75 2.90 6.73
CA PHE A 90 0.22 3.06 8.08
C PHE A 90 -1.28 2.84 8.02
N ALA A 91 -1.80 2.13 9.01
CA ALA A 91 -3.24 1.97 9.11
C ALA A 91 -3.89 3.32 9.42
N PRO A 92 -5.13 3.52 8.98
CA PRO A 92 -5.86 4.71 9.39
C PRO A 92 -5.97 4.76 10.91
N ALA A 93 -5.96 5.97 11.47
CA ALA A 93 -6.15 6.12 12.88
C ALA A 93 -7.51 5.53 13.27
N SER A 94 -7.52 4.64 14.26
CA SER A 94 -8.79 4.11 14.72
C SER A 94 -9.58 5.24 15.35
N GLY A 95 -10.84 5.32 15.02
CA GLY A 95 -11.71 6.38 15.50
C GLY A 95 -12.06 6.28 16.98
N GLY A 96 -11.13 5.82 17.74
CA GLY A 96 -11.21 5.85 19.19
C GLY A 96 -11.99 4.81 19.83
#